data_bde9b43ea4ce82d4c38a1032c6ec0d4f
#
_entry.id   bde9b43ea4ce82d4c38a1032c6ec0d4f
#
_cell.length_a   1.000
_cell.length_b   1.000
_cell.length_c   1.000
_cell.angle_alpha   90.00
_cell.angle_beta   90.00
_cell.angle_gamma   90.00
#
_symmetry.space_group_name_H-M   'P 1'
#
loop_
_entity.id
_entity.type
_entity.pdbx_description
1 polymer ?
#
loop_
_entity_poly.entity_id
_entity_poly.type
_entity_poly.pdbx_seq_one_letter_code
_entity_poly.pdbx_strand_id
1 'polypeptide(L)'
;VSNGARPPIVGAARLELLDGVALLRPDDAVFEAMLSGFAKQQRGGRRLDRKTIKGRDGQLRRFARFTNEYPWNWTASHMDEWMVSLISEKGIAHSTLRSYQLTVRLFCNFLTSPAYEWAAECEKRFGTHPVQICHEWNTVQHLTDYEGQGERRPFTREELQKFFDYCDDRIDVAARSRRKGALAAYRDATLFKVLYGWGLRRNEGCKLDLVDFHRNAAAPELGRYGMLQVRWGKATKGSPPRRRNVASVMPWTVEAVEDYVVNIRPRFGVPDHPALWVTERGGRLQPREVNDRFTTYRDAIGLAPELTPHSLRHSHVTHQIEDGGDPKFVQDQVGHRYASTTAIYTAVSGDFMNTMMRKALDRAFERDSDMGDTG
;
A
#
# COMPACT_ATOMS: atom_id res chain seq x y z
N VAL A 1 -47.11 -18.49 -21.53
CA VAL A 1 -46.29 -17.91 -20.45
C VAL A 1 -44.84 -18.02 -20.92
N SER A 2 -44.29 -16.96 -21.50
CA SER A 2 -42.87 -16.91 -21.92
C SER A 2 -42.01 -16.97 -20.67
N ASN A 3 -41.21 -18.01 -20.55
CA ASN A 3 -40.17 -18.15 -19.55
C ASN A 3 -39.12 -17.05 -19.81
N GLY A 4 -39.28 -15.89 -19.16
CA GLY A 4 -38.38 -14.75 -19.27
C GLY A 4 -37.04 -15.10 -18.66
N ALA A 5 -36.17 -15.73 -19.44
CA ALA A 5 -34.77 -15.94 -19.05
C ALA A 5 -34.16 -14.57 -18.71
N ARG A 6 -33.74 -14.38 -17.47
CA ARG A 6 -33.04 -13.15 -17.07
C ARG A 6 -31.82 -12.91 -17.99
N PRO A 7 -31.59 -11.68 -18.43
CA PRO A 7 -30.44 -11.39 -19.27
C PRO A 7 -29.14 -11.84 -18.57
N PRO A 8 -28.17 -12.38 -19.32
CA PRO A 8 -26.92 -12.86 -18.72
C PRO A 8 -26.18 -11.70 -18.09
N ILE A 9 -25.64 -11.93 -16.89
CA ILE A 9 -24.83 -10.94 -16.18
C ILE A 9 -23.37 -11.01 -16.62
N VAL A 10 -22.68 -9.89 -16.49
CA VAL A 10 -21.26 -9.76 -16.87
C VAL A 10 -20.42 -10.84 -16.15
N GLY A 11 -19.68 -11.64 -16.91
CA GLY A 11 -18.86 -12.74 -16.42
C GLY A 11 -19.58 -14.10 -16.43
N ALA A 12 -20.85 -14.18 -16.88
CA ALA A 12 -21.55 -15.46 -17.05
C ALA A 12 -20.90 -16.31 -18.14
N ALA A 13 -20.96 -17.63 -17.98
CA ALA A 13 -20.33 -18.59 -18.89
C ALA A 13 -20.70 -18.39 -20.35
N ARG A 14 -21.97 -18.17 -20.64
CA ARG A 14 -22.47 -17.95 -22.01
C ARG A 14 -22.04 -16.62 -22.65
N LEU A 15 -21.52 -15.67 -21.88
CA LEU A 15 -20.92 -14.43 -22.42
C LEU A 15 -19.41 -14.54 -22.63
N GLU A 16 -18.77 -15.44 -21.94
CA GLU A 16 -17.31 -15.65 -22.03
C GLU A 16 -16.95 -16.78 -23.01
N LEU A 17 -17.85 -17.73 -23.21
CA LEU A 17 -17.71 -18.83 -24.16
C LEU A 17 -18.62 -18.61 -25.37
N LEU A 18 -18.07 -18.70 -26.56
CA LEU A 18 -18.83 -18.62 -27.80
C LEU A 18 -19.53 -19.96 -28.06
N ASP A 19 -20.86 -19.92 -28.24
CA ASP A 19 -21.64 -21.10 -28.58
C ASP A 19 -21.23 -21.62 -29.98
N GLY A 20 -21.11 -22.96 -30.10
CA GLY A 20 -20.85 -23.62 -31.39
C GLY A 20 -19.39 -23.57 -31.86
N VAL A 21 -18.47 -22.99 -31.11
CA VAL A 21 -17.03 -22.98 -31.44
C VAL A 21 -16.36 -24.23 -30.82
N ALA A 22 -15.75 -25.07 -31.66
CA ALA A 22 -14.91 -26.17 -31.19
C ALA A 22 -13.59 -25.60 -30.63
N LEU A 23 -13.33 -25.88 -29.35
CA LEU A 23 -12.10 -25.45 -28.68
C LEU A 23 -10.99 -26.47 -28.91
N LEU A 24 -9.79 -26.04 -29.33
CA LEU A 24 -8.63 -26.91 -29.52
C LEU A 24 -8.14 -27.53 -28.21
N ARG A 25 -8.24 -26.75 -27.12
CA ARG A 25 -7.94 -27.16 -25.74
C ARG A 25 -9.08 -26.68 -24.86
N PRO A 26 -10.14 -27.47 -24.72
CA PRO A 26 -11.36 -27.03 -24.04
C PRO A 26 -11.11 -26.67 -22.58
N ASP A 27 -10.27 -27.40 -21.87
CA ASP A 27 -9.99 -27.19 -20.45
C ASP A 27 -9.28 -25.86 -20.22
N ASP A 28 -8.21 -25.60 -20.97
CA ASP A 28 -7.49 -24.32 -20.92
C ASP A 28 -8.40 -23.14 -21.26
N ALA A 29 -9.19 -23.29 -22.34
CA ALA A 29 -10.04 -22.21 -22.82
C ALA A 29 -11.17 -21.87 -21.83
N VAL A 30 -11.78 -22.88 -21.21
CA VAL A 30 -12.80 -22.68 -20.18
C VAL A 30 -12.20 -22.03 -18.94
N PHE A 31 -11.01 -22.46 -18.51
CA PHE A 31 -10.33 -21.84 -17.37
C PHE A 31 -9.98 -20.38 -17.65
N GLU A 32 -9.45 -20.05 -18.83
CA GLU A 32 -9.19 -18.66 -19.22
C GLU A 32 -10.46 -17.80 -19.27
N ALA A 33 -11.57 -18.36 -19.77
CA ALA A 33 -12.85 -17.71 -19.78
C ALA A 33 -13.40 -17.45 -18.37
N MET A 34 -13.23 -18.41 -17.43
CA MET A 34 -13.55 -18.22 -16.01
C MET A 34 -12.75 -17.08 -15.39
N LEU A 35 -11.44 -17.01 -15.63
CA LEU A 35 -10.58 -15.93 -15.12
C LEU A 35 -10.97 -14.58 -15.71
N SER A 36 -11.31 -14.52 -17.01
CA SER A 36 -11.81 -13.34 -17.68
C SER A 36 -13.13 -12.87 -17.07
N GLY A 37 -14.08 -13.78 -16.91
CA GLY A 37 -15.40 -13.49 -16.31
C GLY A 37 -15.26 -12.96 -14.87
N PHE A 38 -14.42 -13.60 -14.07
CA PHE A 38 -14.12 -13.13 -12.70
C PHE A 38 -13.47 -11.76 -12.69
N ALA A 39 -12.53 -11.50 -13.59
CA ALA A 39 -11.92 -10.17 -13.71
C ALA A 39 -12.95 -9.09 -14.08
N LYS A 40 -13.85 -9.37 -15.00
CA LYS A 40 -14.96 -8.47 -15.39
C LYS A 40 -15.92 -8.21 -14.23
N GLN A 41 -16.31 -9.26 -13.49
CA GLN A 41 -17.15 -9.14 -12.29
C GLN A 41 -16.48 -8.26 -11.22
N GLN A 42 -15.19 -8.46 -10.98
CA GLN A 42 -14.45 -7.65 -10.01
C GLN A 42 -14.35 -6.18 -10.43
N ARG A 43 -14.15 -5.92 -11.71
CA ARG A 43 -14.03 -4.57 -12.24
C ARG A 43 -15.36 -3.83 -12.27
N GLY A 44 -16.41 -4.46 -12.77
CA GLY A 44 -17.74 -3.87 -12.89
C GLY A 44 -18.46 -3.80 -11.56
N GLY A 45 -18.71 -4.94 -10.92
CA GLY A 45 -19.51 -5.02 -9.70
C GLY A 45 -18.80 -4.51 -8.44
N ARG A 46 -17.49 -4.74 -8.32
CA ARG A 46 -16.70 -4.36 -7.12
C ARG A 46 -15.78 -3.17 -7.31
N ARG A 47 -15.69 -2.62 -8.52
CA ARG A 47 -14.83 -1.48 -8.89
C ARG A 47 -13.37 -1.61 -8.41
N LEU A 48 -12.82 -2.84 -8.43
CA LEU A 48 -11.44 -3.07 -8.03
C LEU A 48 -10.47 -2.53 -9.09
N ASP A 49 -9.29 -2.11 -8.62
CA ASP A 49 -8.22 -1.64 -9.50
C ASP A 49 -7.57 -2.78 -10.29
N ARG A 50 -6.95 -2.42 -11.43
CA ARG A 50 -6.29 -3.40 -12.33
C ARG A 50 -5.18 -4.20 -11.63
N LYS A 51 -4.46 -3.58 -10.69
CA LYS A 51 -3.35 -4.22 -9.99
C LYS A 51 -3.86 -5.31 -9.06
N THR A 52 -4.93 -5.05 -8.32
CA THR A 52 -5.59 -6.04 -7.45
C THR A 52 -6.13 -7.21 -8.27
N ILE A 53 -6.80 -6.94 -9.41
CA ILE A 53 -7.33 -7.97 -10.30
C ILE A 53 -6.19 -8.84 -10.85
N LYS A 54 -5.11 -8.23 -11.38
CA LYS A 54 -3.93 -8.96 -11.88
C LYS A 54 -3.25 -9.79 -10.78
N GLY A 55 -3.19 -9.25 -9.55
CA GLY A 55 -2.64 -9.99 -8.41
C GLY A 55 -3.44 -11.25 -8.10
N ARG A 56 -4.77 -11.16 -8.09
CA ARG A 56 -5.66 -12.31 -7.89
C ARG A 56 -5.57 -13.33 -9.03
N ASP A 57 -5.56 -12.88 -10.28
CA ASP A 57 -5.33 -13.75 -11.43
C ASP A 57 -4.03 -14.54 -11.28
N GLY A 58 -2.93 -13.88 -10.92
CA GLY A 58 -1.65 -14.55 -10.67
C GLY A 58 -1.69 -15.55 -9.51
N GLN A 59 -2.49 -15.30 -8.46
CA GLN A 59 -2.69 -16.23 -7.35
C GLN A 59 -3.47 -17.48 -7.78
N LEU A 60 -4.55 -17.31 -8.54
CA LEU A 60 -5.36 -18.42 -9.06
C LEU A 60 -4.56 -19.31 -10.00
N ARG A 61 -3.79 -18.73 -10.93
CA ARG A 61 -2.89 -19.48 -11.82
C ARG A 61 -1.79 -20.22 -11.06
N ARG A 62 -1.31 -19.65 -9.94
CA ARG A 62 -0.34 -20.33 -9.07
C ARG A 62 -0.98 -21.54 -8.38
N PHE A 63 -2.21 -21.42 -7.92
CA PHE A 63 -2.95 -22.51 -7.32
C PHE A 63 -3.22 -23.62 -8.34
N ALA A 64 -3.74 -23.30 -9.53
CA ALA A 64 -3.96 -24.26 -10.60
C ALA A 64 -2.68 -25.02 -11.01
N ARG A 65 -1.54 -24.32 -11.07
CA ARG A 65 -0.23 -24.98 -11.33
C ARG A 65 0.25 -25.87 -10.19
N PHE A 66 -0.08 -25.54 -8.95
CA PHE A 66 0.28 -26.38 -7.81
C PHE A 66 -0.53 -27.66 -7.78
N THR A 67 -1.84 -27.58 -7.96
CA THR A 67 -2.74 -28.74 -7.98
C THR A 67 -2.59 -29.58 -9.26
N ASN A 68 -2.08 -28.99 -10.34
CA ASN A 68 -2.13 -29.51 -11.70
C ASN A 68 -3.56 -29.90 -12.13
N GLU A 69 -4.56 -29.20 -11.58
CA GLU A 69 -5.98 -29.46 -11.79
C GLU A 69 -6.72 -28.16 -12.14
N TYR A 70 -7.83 -28.33 -12.85
CA TYR A 70 -8.75 -27.23 -13.17
C TYR A 70 -9.80 -27.02 -12.07
N PRO A 71 -10.47 -25.84 -12.03
CA PRO A 71 -11.41 -25.50 -10.95
C PRO A 71 -12.56 -26.47 -10.70
N TRP A 72 -12.98 -27.24 -11.70
CA TRP A 72 -14.03 -28.24 -11.55
C TRP A 72 -13.57 -29.55 -10.90
N ASN A 73 -12.25 -29.72 -10.69
CA ASN A 73 -11.64 -30.83 -9.97
C ASN A 73 -10.99 -30.41 -8.65
N TRP A 74 -11.04 -29.15 -8.29
CA TRP A 74 -10.42 -28.67 -7.05
C TRP A 74 -11.15 -29.23 -5.83
N THR A 75 -10.40 -29.60 -4.81
CA THR A 75 -10.88 -30.14 -3.54
C THR A 75 -10.36 -29.33 -2.35
N ALA A 76 -10.98 -29.51 -1.19
CA ALA A 76 -10.50 -28.89 0.05
C ALA A 76 -9.07 -29.38 0.41
N SER A 77 -8.74 -30.65 0.12
CA SER A 77 -7.39 -31.20 0.32
C SER A 77 -6.33 -30.44 -0.49
N HIS A 78 -6.61 -30.09 -1.73
CA HIS A 78 -5.70 -29.26 -2.54
C HIS A 78 -5.40 -27.91 -1.90
N MET A 79 -6.39 -27.30 -1.23
CA MET A 79 -6.18 -26.06 -0.49
C MET A 79 -5.26 -26.27 0.70
N ASP A 80 -5.48 -27.33 1.49
CA ASP A 80 -4.68 -27.65 2.67
C ASP A 80 -3.24 -27.95 2.30
N GLU A 81 -3.02 -28.78 1.29
CA GLU A 81 -1.68 -29.13 0.77
C GLU A 81 -0.94 -27.89 0.26
N TRP A 82 -1.65 -27.00 -0.46
CA TRP A 82 -1.04 -25.75 -0.94
C TRP A 82 -0.62 -24.84 0.22
N MET A 83 -1.44 -24.72 1.25
CA MET A 83 -1.09 -23.92 2.42
C MET A 83 0.13 -24.48 3.15
N VAL A 84 0.21 -25.80 3.32
CA VAL A 84 1.38 -26.48 3.91
C VAL A 84 2.63 -26.22 3.08
N SER A 85 2.58 -26.36 1.75
CA SER A 85 3.71 -26.07 0.86
C SER A 85 4.17 -24.61 0.95
N LEU A 86 3.23 -23.65 1.01
CA LEU A 86 3.55 -22.23 1.12
C LEU A 86 4.21 -21.87 2.46
N ILE A 87 3.85 -22.56 3.54
CA ILE A 87 4.45 -22.37 4.87
C ILE A 87 5.84 -23.00 4.92
N SER A 88 5.94 -24.29 4.55
CA SER A 88 7.18 -25.08 4.73
C SER A 88 8.27 -24.70 3.74
N GLU A 89 7.94 -24.49 2.46
CA GLU A 89 8.95 -24.25 1.43
C GLU A 89 9.32 -22.77 1.26
N LYS A 90 8.40 -21.85 1.58
CA LYS A 90 8.56 -20.43 1.27
C LYS A 90 8.48 -19.50 2.47
N GLY A 91 8.16 -20.00 3.66
CA GLY A 91 8.05 -19.17 4.87
C GLY A 91 7.08 -18.00 4.70
N ILE A 92 5.96 -18.19 3.98
CA ILE A 92 5.06 -17.09 3.63
C ILE A 92 4.32 -16.57 4.86
N ALA A 93 4.32 -15.25 5.05
CA ALA A 93 3.67 -14.58 6.16
C ALA A 93 2.15 -14.88 6.23
N HIS A 94 1.62 -15.05 7.44
CA HIS A 94 0.22 -15.34 7.74
C HIS A 94 -0.79 -14.46 6.98
N SER A 95 -0.53 -13.15 6.89
CA SER A 95 -1.37 -12.21 6.13
C SER A 95 -1.40 -12.51 4.62
N THR A 96 -0.30 -13.04 4.06
CA THR A 96 -0.21 -13.43 2.65
C THR A 96 -0.98 -14.72 2.40
N LEU A 97 -0.87 -15.71 3.30
CA LEU A 97 -1.67 -16.94 3.23
C LEU A 97 -3.17 -16.63 3.20
N ARG A 98 -3.63 -15.78 4.13
CA ARG A 98 -5.02 -15.31 4.15
C ARG A 98 -5.44 -14.63 2.85
N SER A 99 -4.56 -13.84 2.25
CA SER A 99 -4.84 -13.20 0.96
C SER A 99 -5.02 -14.22 -0.17
N TYR A 100 -4.24 -15.29 -0.17
CA TYR A 100 -4.34 -16.37 -1.14
C TYR A 100 -5.63 -17.16 -0.97
N GLN A 101 -5.93 -17.60 0.24
CA GLN A 101 -7.18 -18.28 0.57
C GLN A 101 -8.40 -17.44 0.22
N LEU A 102 -8.39 -16.15 0.59
CA LEU A 102 -9.48 -15.24 0.24
C LEU A 102 -9.69 -15.14 -1.27
N THR A 103 -8.62 -15.15 -2.06
CA THR A 103 -8.72 -15.06 -3.52
C THR A 103 -9.36 -16.32 -4.10
N VAL A 104 -8.92 -17.51 -3.67
CA VAL A 104 -9.51 -18.80 -4.11
C VAL A 104 -10.97 -18.88 -3.65
N ARG A 105 -11.28 -18.55 -2.40
CA ARG A 105 -12.66 -18.53 -1.88
C ARG A 105 -13.59 -17.63 -2.69
N LEU A 106 -13.12 -16.43 -3.06
CA LEU A 106 -13.92 -15.50 -3.86
C LEU A 106 -14.13 -16.01 -5.29
N PHE A 107 -13.15 -16.71 -5.84
CA PHE A 107 -13.26 -17.32 -7.15
C PHE A 107 -14.21 -18.53 -7.14
N CYS A 108 -14.10 -19.43 -6.16
CA CYS A 108 -15.05 -20.52 -6.00
C CYS A 108 -16.49 -20.00 -5.80
N ASN A 109 -16.69 -18.97 -4.97
CA ASN A 109 -18.01 -18.34 -4.83
C ASN A 109 -18.56 -17.77 -6.14
N PHE A 110 -17.68 -17.25 -7.00
CA PHE A 110 -18.08 -16.80 -8.33
C PHE A 110 -18.49 -17.96 -9.22
N LEU A 111 -17.73 -19.05 -9.25
CA LEU A 111 -17.98 -20.22 -10.10
C LEU A 111 -19.21 -21.01 -9.64
N THR A 112 -19.46 -21.13 -8.35
CA THR A 112 -20.59 -21.88 -7.78
C THR A 112 -21.90 -21.07 -7.77
N SER A 113 -21.83 -19.77 -8.05
CA SER A 113 -23.04 -18.92 -8.09
C SER A 113 -23.88 -19.25 -9.31
N PRO A 114 -25.17 -19.63 -9.13
CA PRO A 114 -26.06 -19.96 -10.24
C PRO A 114 -26.23 -18.82 -11.26
N ALA A 115 -26.03 -17.57 -10.80
CA ALA A 115 -26.16 -16.39 -11.65
C ALA A 115 -25.11 -16.31 -12.77
N TYR A 116 -23.96 -16.98 -12.61
CA TYR A 116 -22.89 -16.99 -13.61
C TYR A 116 -22.84 -18.26 -14.46
N GLU A 117 -23.63 -19.26 -14.14
CA GLU A 117 -23.86 -20.51 -14.91
C GLU A 117 -22.61 -21.38 -15.11
N TRP A 118 -21.48 -21.10 -14.44
CA TRP A 118 -20.22 -21.84 -14.60
C TRP A 118 -20.32 -23.30 -14.15
N ALA A 119 -21.01 -23.58 -13.04
CA ALA A 119 -21.21 -24.93 -12.56
C ALA A 119 -21.97 -25.80 -13.58
N ALA A 120 -23.05 -25.29 -14.14
CA ALA A 120 -23.84 -25.99 -15.14
C ALA A 120 -23.07 -26.20 -16.45
N GLU A 121 -22.27 -25.23 -16.86
CA GLU A 121 -21.44 -25.34 -18.07
C GLU A 121 -20.32 -26.38 -17.91
N CYS A 122 -19.69 -26.45 -16.72
CA CYS A 122 -18.68 -27.46 -16.42
C CYS A 122 -19.30 -28.87 -16.35
N GLU A 123 -20.43 -29.04 -15.69
CA GLU A 123 -21.15 -30.29 -15.64
C GLU A 123 -21.45 -30.83 -17.03
N LYS A 124 -21.95 -29.96 -17.92
CA LYS A 124 -22.23 -30.30 -19.31
C LYS A 124 -20.99 -30.75 -20.12
N ARG A 125 -19.84 -30.10 -19.89
CA ARG A 125 -18.60 -30.31 -20.66
C ARG A 125 -17.75 -31.45 -20.12
N PHE A 126 -17.63 -31.54 -18.81
CA PHE A 126 -16.63 -32.32 -18.11
C PHE A 126 -17.24 -33.40 -17.19
N GLY A 127 -18.57 -33.42 -17.00
CA GLY A 127 -19.25 -34.33 -16.07
C GLY A 127 -18.94 -34.05 -14.59
N THR A 128 -18.40 -32.87 -14.28
CA THR A 128 -18.08 -32.41 -12.94
C THR A 128 -18.22 -30.89 -12.88
N HIS A 129 -18.31 -30.33 -11.67
CA HIS A 129 -18.52 -28.88 -11.51
C HIS A 129 -17.68 -28.31 -10.35
N PRO A 130 -17.36 -27.01 -10.42
CA PRO A 130 -16.66 -26.33 -9.34
C PRO A 130 -17.44 -26.34 -8.04
N VAL A 131 -16.75 -26.53 -6.92
CA VAL A 131 -17.29 -26.45 -5.56
C VAL A 131 -16.55 -25.41 -4.74
N GLN A 132 -17.13 -25.00 -3.59
CA GLN A 132 -16.38 -24.18 -2.62
C GLN A 132 -15.43 -25.08 -1.84
N ILE A 133 -14.14 -24.76 -1.89
CA ILE A 133 -13.08 -25.55 -1.24
C ILE A 133 -12.46 -24.84 -0.03
N CYS A 134 -12.86 -23.60 0.25
CA CYS A 134 -12.37 -22.83 1.40
C CYS A 134 -13.48 -22.70 2.45
N HIS A 135 -13.33 -23.43 3.54
CA HIS A 135 -14.27 -23.50 4.65
C HIS A 135 -13.66 -22.86 5.90
N GLU A 136 -14.47 -22.64 6.97
CA GLU A 136 -13.96 -22.06 8.22
C GLU A 136 -12.87 -22.91 8.88
N TRP A 137 -12.99 -24.24 8.77
CA TRP A 137 -12.04 -25.19 9.36
C TRP A 137 -10.71 -25.30 8.59
N ASN A 138 -10.62 -24.88 7.32
CA ASN A 138 -9.38 -24.89 6.53
C ASN A 138 -8.91 -23.51 6.09
N THR A 139 -9.44 -22.46 6.68
CA THR A 139 -9.01 -21.09 6.40
C THR A 139 -8.38 -20.43 7.62
N VAL A 140 -7.27 -19.74 7.35
CA VAL A 140 -6.52 -19.01 8.38
C VAL A 140 -7.36 -17.87 8.95
N GLN A 141 -7.64 -17.91 10.23
CA GLN A 141 -8.45 -16.91 10.92
C GLN A 141 -7.76 -15.54 11.00
N HIS A 142 -8.56 -14.49 11.19
CA HIS A 142 -8.03 -13.16 11.46
C HIS A 142 -7.61 -13.09 12.92
N LEU A 143 -6.30 -13.05 13.15
CA LEU A 143 -5.80 -12.69 14.47
C LEU A 143 -6.00 -11.18 14.65
N THR A 144 -6.81 -10.80 15.62
CA THR A 144 -7.05 -9.38 15.99
C THR A 144 -5.85 -8.82 16.75
N ASP A 145 -5.22 -9.65 17.54
CA ASP A 145 -4.03 -9.34 18.33
C ASP A 145 -2.82 -9.99 17.65
N TYR A 146 -2.19 -9.23 16.76
CA TYR A 146 -0.98 -9.67 16.09
C TYR A 146 0.23 -9.36 16.99
N GLU A 147 0.72 -10.37 17.69
CA GLU A 147 1.94 -10.30 18.49
C GLU A 147 3.24 -10.43 17.65
N GLY A 148 3.12 -10.55 16.35
CA GLY A 148 4.27 -10.62 15.45
C GLY A 148 4.95 -9.26 15.33
N GLN A 149 6.24 -9.20 15.67
CA GLN A 149 7.09 -8.08 15.25
C GLN A 149 7.00 -7.99 13.72
N GLY A 150 6.48 -6.85 13.23
CA GLY A 150 6.46 -6.61 11.80
C GLY A 150 7.90 -6.67 11.26
N GLU A 151 8.12 -7.40 10.16
CA GLU A 151 9.40 -7.44 9.44
C GLU A 151 9.97 -6.05 9.07
N ARG A 152 9.22 -4.99 9.35
CA ARG A 152 9.53 -3.60 8.97
C ARG A 152 9.58 -2.74 10.21
N ARG A 153 10.78 -2.36 10.58
CA ARG A 153 11.00 -1.41 11.66
C ARG A 153 11.09 0.04 11.15
N PRO A 154 10.90 1.04 12.03
CA PRO A 154 11.30 2.41 11.74
C PRO A 154 12.83 2.52 11.66
N PHE A 155 13.33 3.60 11.08
CA PHE A 155 14.70 4.05 11.26
C PHE A 155 14.90 4.50 12.71
N THR A 156 16.07 4.29 13.26
CA THR A 156 16.52 5.09 14.39
C THR A 156 16.80 6.53 13.94
N ARG A 157 16.91 7.46 14.88
CA ARG A 157 17.19 8.88 14.53
C ARG A 157 18.55 9.02 13.85
N GLU A 158 19.56 8.27 14.32
CA GLU A 158 20.89 8.25 13.75
C GLU A 158 20.92 7.64 12.34
N GLU A 159 20.21 6.53 12.13
CA GLU A 159 20.09 5.92 10.81
C GLU A 159 19.39 6.86 9.82
N LEU A 160 18.33 7.54 10.28
CA LEU A 160 17.58 8.49 9.46
C LEU A 160 18.46 9.70 9.09
N GLN A 161 19.18 10.26 10.04
CA GLN A 161 20.12 11.35 9.81
C GLN A 161 21.17 10.94 8.80
N LYS A 162 21.86 9.79 9.05
CA LYS A 162 22.84 9.24 8.13
C LYS A 162 22.29 9.04 6.71
N PHE A 163 21.03 8.62 6.60
CA PHE A 163 20.38 8.44 5.30
C PHE A 163 20.17 9.78 4.58
N PHE A 164 19.70 10.81 5.29
CA PHE A 164 19.49 12.13 4.70
C PHE A 164 20.79 12.84 4.37
N ASP A 165 21.80 12.75 5.23
CA ASP A 165 23.15 13.29 4.97
C ASP A 165 23.73 12.70 3.69
N TYR A 166 23.63 11.37 3.52
CA TYR A 166 24.07 10.73 2.29
C TYR A 166 23.26 11.17 1.08
N CYS A 167 21.95 11.40 1.22
CA CYS A 167 21.14 11.92 0.11
C CYS A 167 21.63 13.31 -0.33
N ASP A 168 21.98 14.17 0.61
CA ASP A 168 22.49 15.51 0.35
C ASP A 168 23.92 15.46 -0.23
N ASP A 169 24.82 14.63 0.30
CA ASP A 169 26.16 14.38 -0.25
C ASP A 169 26.10 13.91 -1.72
N ARG A 170 25.11 13.09 -2.07
CA ARG A 170 24.91 12.63 -3.46
C ARG A 170 24.61 13.77 -4.41
N ILE A 171 23.94 14.83 -3.95
CA ILE A 171 23.70 16.03 -4.74
C ILE A 171 25.03 16.71 -5.07
N ASP A 172 25.88 16.90 -4.05
CA ASP A 172 27.18 17.55 -4.19
C ASP A 172 28.12 16.77 -5.10
N VAL A 173 28.22 15.45 -4.91
CA VAL A 173 29.02 14.58 -5.77
C VAL A 173 28.58 14.64 -7.23
N ALA A 174 27.26 14.59 -7.48
CA ALA A 174 26.71 14.65 -8.83
C ALA A 174 26.89 16.04 -9.47
N ALA A 175 26.77 17.11 -8.70
CA ALA A 175 27.00 18.49 -9.16
C ALA A 175 28.48 18.72 -9.53
N ARG A 176 29.42 18.31 -8.69
CA ARG A 176 30.87 18.45 -8.93
C ARG A 176 31.35 17.64 -10.13
N SER A 177 30.78 16.44 -10.32
CA SER A 177 31.20 15.55 -11.43
C SER A 177 30.73 16.03 -12.80
N ARG A 178 29.88 17.06 -12.88
CA ARG A 178 29.21 17.56 -14.12
C ARG A 178 28.54 16.46 -14.95
N ARG A 179 28.23 15.31 -14.34
CA ARG A 179 27.56 14.18 -14.98
C ARG A 179 26.03 14.35 -14.90
N LYS A 180 25.35 13.66 -15.83
CA LYS A 180 23.88 13.51 -15.74
C LYS A 180 23.52 12.90 -14.39
N GLY A 181 22.38 13.33 -13.80
CA GLY A 181 21.86 12.75 -12.57
C GLY A 181 21.86 13.69 -11.37
N ALA A 182 22.46 14.89 -11.44
CA ALA A 182 22.41 15.85 -10.33
C ALA A 182 20.97 16.28 -9.99
N LEU A 183 20.16 16.56 -11.02
CA LEU A 183 18.73 16.89 -10.84
C LEU A 183 17.96 15.70 -10.24
N ALA A 184 18.27 14.47 -10.67
CA ALA A 184 17.66 13.27 -10.13
C ALA A 184 18.06 13.06 -8.65
N ALA A 185 19.32 13.28 -8.29
CA ALA A 185 19.79 13.17 -6.90
C ALA A 185 19.06 14.18 -6.00
N TYR A 186 18.93 15.43 -6.45
CA TYR A 186 18.21 16.47 -5.69
C TYR A 186 16.73 16.11 -5.50
N ARG A 187 16.06 15.70 -6.59
CA ARG A 187 14.67 15.21 -6.51
C ARG A 187 14.51 14.05 -5.53
N ASP A 188 15.43 13.07 -5.57
CA ASP A 188 15.35 11.87 -4.73
C ASP A 188 15.54 12.25 -3.26
N ALA A 189 16.50 13.10 -2.91
CA ALA A 189 16.71 13.62 -1.56
C ALA A 189 15.46 14.32 -1.03
N THR A 190 14.89 15.26 -1.82
CA THR A 190 13.67 15.97 -1.43
C THR A 190 12.48 15.02 -1.30
N LEU A 191 12.31 14.06 -2.22
CA LEU A 191 11.25 13.07 -2.15
C LEU A 191 11.31 12.25 -0.85
N PHE A 192 12.50 11.77 -0.45
CA PHE A 192 12.64 11.00 0.79
C PHE A 192 12.35 11.85 2.03
N LYS A 193 12.80 13.10 2.04
CA LYS A 193 12.45 14.07 3.08
C LYS A 193 10.93 14.30 3.17
N VAL A 194 10.25 14.40 2.02
CA VAL A 194 8.78 14.54 1.95
C VAL A 194 8.05 13.27 2.41
N LEU A 195 8.53 12.09 2.04
CA LEU A 195 7.94 10.82 2.50
C LEU A 195 7.99 10.70 4.02
N TYR A 196 9.08 11.15 4.64
CA TYR A 196 9.22 11.22 6.08
C TYR A 196 8.41 12.37 6.67
N GLY A 197 8.63 13.62 6.25
CA GLY A 197 8.08 14.82 6.87
C GLY A 197 6.54 14.90 6.89
N TRP A 198 5.87 14.30 5.91
CA TRP A 198 4.41 14.18 5.88
C TRP A 198 3.89 12.77 6.12
N GLY A 199 4.74 11.83 6.47
CA GLY A 199 4.35 10.45 6.73
C GLY A 199 3.63 9.77 5.58
N LEU A 200 4.05 10.03 4.33
CA LEU A 200 3.34 9.56 3.13
C LEU A 200 3.63 8.11 2.80
N ARG A 201 2.63 7.43 2.23
CA ARG A 201 2.91 6.18 1.52
C ARG A 201 3.67 6.49 0.23
N ARG A 202 4.64 5.64 -0.15
CA ARG A 202 5.40 5.80 -1.40
C ARG A 202 4.52 6.14 -2.61
N ASN A 203 3.40 5.41 -2.80
CA ASN A 203 2.49 5.65 -3.92
C ASN A 203 1.74 6.99 -3.80
N GLU A 204 1.49 7.48 -2.61
CA GLU A 204 0.92 8.81 -2.37
C GLU A 204 1.94 9.87 -2.78
N GLY A 205 3.19 9.74 -2.30
CA GLY A 205 4.29 10.63 -2.65
C GLY A 205 4.51 10.72 -4.17
N CYS A 206 4.60 9.60 -4.88
CA CYS A 206 4.78 9.58 -6.33
C CYS A 206 3.65 10.27 -7.14
N LYS A 207 2.46 10.34 -6.57
CA LYS A 207 1.28 10.92 -7.22
C LYS A 207 1.04 12.39 -6.91
N LEU A 208 1.92 13.03 -6.14
CA LEU A 208 1.82 14.45 -5.84
C LEU A 208 1.95 15.28 -7.10
N ASP A 209 1.14 16.32 -7.17
CA ASP A 209 1.22 17.38 -8.15
C ASP A 209 1.62 18.70 -7.48
N LEU A 210 2.05 19.67 -8.25
CA LEU A 210 2.40 21.00 -7.75
C LEU A 210 1.23 21.70 -7.02
N VAL A 211 0.00 21.40 -7.45
CA VAL A 211 -1.23 21.98 -6.90
C VAL A 211 -1.66 21.38 -5.58
N ASP A 212 -0.97 20.34 -5.09
CA ASP A 212 -1.35 19.66 -3.86
C ASP A 212 -0.87 20.37 -2.59
N PHE A 213 0.02 21.36 -2.72
CA PHE A 213 0.51 22.16 -1.60
C PHE A 213 -0.28 23.46 -1.45
N HIS A 214 -0.58 23.80 -0.20
CA HIS A 214 -1.35 24.98 0.17
C HIS A 214 -0.79 25.63 1.42
N ARG A 215 -1.14 26.90 1.63
CA ARG A 215 -0.88 27.59 2.91
C ARG A 215 -1.67 26.94 4.04
N ASN A 216 -1.04 26.84 5.19
CA ASN A 216 -1.71 26.52 6.44
C ASN A 216 -2.07 27.82 7.17
N ALA A 217 -3.36 28.10 7.33
CA ALA A 217 -3.80 29.32 8.00
C ALA A 217 -3.40 29.34 9.50
N ALA A 218 -3.24 28.17 10.12
CA ALA A 218 -2.81 28.05 11.52
C ALA A 218 -1.28 28.09 11.70
N ALA A 219 -0.49 28.04 10.61
CA ALA A 219 0.96 28.13 10.62
C ALA A 219 1.43 28.93 9.38
N PRO A 220 1.15 30.25 9.31
CA PRO A 220 1.44 31.08 8.15
C PRO A 220 2.95 31.19 7.87
N GLU A 221 3.79 31.00 8.87
CA GLU A 221 5.25 30.98 8.79
C GLU A 221 5.80 29.87 7.89
N LEU A 222 5.04 28.79 7.69
CA LEU A 222 5.39 27.68 6.77
C LEU A 222 5.09 28.01 5.29
N GLY A 223 4.64 29.23 4.99
CA GLY A 223 4.44 29.69 3.63
C GLY A 223 3.46 28.86 2.82
N ARG A 224 3.76 28.71 1.52
CA ARG A 224 2.88 28.02 0.56
C ARG A 224 2.85 26.50 0.73
N TYR A 225 3.85 25.91 1.36
CA TYR A 225 4.06 24.45 1.40
C TYR A 225 3.72 23.83 2.77
N GLY A 226 3.14 24.59 3.70
CA GLY A 226 2.83 24.13 5.06
C GLY A 226 1.69 23.09 5.15
N MET A 227 0.83 22.99 4.15
CA MET A 227 -0.28 22.03 4.08
C MET A 227 -0.21 21.23 2.79
N LEU A 228 -0.38 19.92 2.88
CA LEU A 228 -0.39 19.01 1.75
C LEU A 228 -1.74 18.28 1.62
N GLN A 229 -2.38 18.39 0.47
CA GLN A 229 -3.58 17.61 0.15
C GLN A 229 -3.21 16.26 -0.50
N VAL A 230 -3.36 15.17 0.22
CA VAL A 230 -3.19 13.82 -0.32
C VAL A 230 -4.48 13.38 -1.01
N ARG A 231 -4.53 13.47 -2.34
CA ARG A 231 -5.70 13.10 -3.15
C ARG A 231 -5.84 11.60 -3.42
N TRP A 232 -4.75 10.86 -3.39
CA TRP A 232 -4.66 9.48 -3.85
C TRP A 232 -4.36 8.50 -2.71
N GLY A 233 -5.04 8.64 -1.58
CA GLY A 233 -4.96 7.70 -0.48
C GLY A 233 -5.46 6.30 -0.87
N LYS A 234 -5.15 5.28 -0.06
CA LYS A 234 -5.54 3.90 -0.33
C LYS A 234 -7.08 3.78 -0.37
N ALA A 235 -7.62 3.41 -1.54
CA ALA A 235 -9.03 3.06 -1.70
C ALA A 235 -9.36 1.75 -0.96
N THR A 236 -10.60 1.59 -0.52
CA THR A 236 -11.07 0.38 0.16
C THR A 236 -12.34 -0.12 -0.52
N LYS A 237 -12.39 -1.41 -0.84
CA LYS A 237 -13.59 -2.09 -1.38
C LYS A 237 -14.25 -1.36 -2.57
N GLY A 238 -13.45 -0.86 -3.53
CA GLY A 238 -13.97 -0.16 -4.71
C GLY A 238 -14.43 1.28 -4.47
N SER A 239 -14.22 1.84 -3.26
CA SER A 239 -14.44 3.27 -3.00
C SER A 239 -13.41 4.14 -3.73
N PRO A 240 -13.73 5.41 -4.01
CA PRO A 240 -12.73 6.36 -4.51
C PRO A 240 -11.53 6.47 -3.55
N PRO A 241 -10.37 6.92 -4.03
CA PRO A 241 -9.22 7.20 -3.18
C PRO A 241 -9.59 8.15 -2.04
N ARG A 242 -9.15 7.84 -0.83
CA ARG A 242 -9.37 8.74 0.30
C ARG A 242 -8.53 9.99 0.14
N ARG A 243 -9.16 11.13 0.39
CA ARG A 243 -8.50 12.42 0.44
C ARG A 243 -8.27 12.81 1.90
N ARG A 244 -7.13 13.46 2.19
CA ARG A 244 -6.84 14.05 3.49
C ARG A 244 -5.91 15.23 3.33
N ASN A 245 -5.99 16.18 4.24
CA ASN A 245 -5.01 17.22 4.39
C ASN A 245 -4.00 16.81 5.47
N VAL A 246 -2.74 17.05 5.23
CA VAL A 246 -1.63 16.75 6.13
C VAL A 246 -0.87 18.04 6.38
N ALA A 247 -0.87 18.52 7.62
CA ALA A 247 -0.06 19.67 8.01
C ALA A 247 1.41 19.26 8.19
N SER A 248 2.34 20.11 7.77
CA SER A 248 3.73 19.93 8.16
C SER A 248 3.92 20.28 9.63
N VAL A 249 4.73 19.48 10.30
CA VAL A 249 5.23 19.74 11.66
C VAL A 249 6.76 19.90 11.68
N MET A 250 7.36 19.93 10.49
CA MET A 250 8.82 19.95 10.29
C MET A 250 9.18 21.08 9.30
N PRO A 251 9.56 22.29 9.75
CA PRO A 251 9.88 23.42 8.87
C PRO A 251 10.92 23.09 7.80
N TRP A 252 11.97 22.36 8.15
CA TRP A 252 13.05 21.98 7.22
C TRP A 252 12.56 21.13 6.02
N THR A 253 11.46 20.37 6.17
CA THR A 253 10.89 19.62 5.03
C THR A 253 10.11 20.54 4.09
N VAL A 254 9.51 21.59 4.63
CA VAL A 254 8.83 22.63 3.86
C VAL A 254 9.83 23.41 3.02
N GLU A 255 10.95 23.83 3.64
CA GLU A 255 12.06 24.51 2.96
C GLU A 255 12.65 23.66 1.83
N ALA A 256 12.85 22.37 2.07
CA ALA A 256 13.36 21.44 1.04
C ALA A 256 12.40 21.32 -0.15
N VAL A 257 11.08 21.34 0.08
CA VAL A 257 10.08 21.32 -1.00
C VAL A 257 10.10 22.63 -1.76
N GLU A 258 10.14 23.77 -1.04
CA GLU A 258 10.16 25.09 -1.67
C GLU A 258 11.37 25.26 -2.57
N ASP A 259 12.56 24.94 -2.06
CA ASP A 259 13.80 25.01 -2.85
C ASP A 259 13.73 24.08 -4.08
N TYR A 260 13.27 22.86 -3.92
CA TYR A 260 13.09 21.95 -5.04
C TYR A 260 12.13 22.52 -6.10
N VAL A 261 10.99 23.03 -5.70
CA VAL A 261 9.95 23.51 -6.64
C VAL A 261 10.40 24.79 -7.34
N VAL A 262 11.05 25.70 -6.63
CA VAL A 262 11.45 27.01 -7.15
C VAL A 262 12.73 26.90 -7.98
N ASN A 263 13.76 26.21 -7.48
CA ASN A 263 15.11 26.28 -8.02
C ASN A 263 15.51 25.06 -8.87
N ILE A 264 14.98 23.90 -8.58
CA ILE A 264 15.45 22.63 -9.17
C ILE A 264 14.49 22.08 -10.21
N ARG A 265 13.20 21.98 -9.88
CA ARG A 265 12.21 21.38 -10.77
C ARG A 265 12.11 22.05 -12.14
N PRO A 266 12.20 23.40 -12.29
CA PRO A 266 12.18 24.03 -13.60
C PRO A 266 13.32 23.57 -14.51
N ARG A 267 14.46 23.18 -13.93
CA ARG A 267 15.65 22.72 -14.68
C ARG A 267 15.47 21.38 -15.39
N PHE A 268 14.39 20.64 -15.08
CA PHE A 268 14.01 19.45 -15.84
C PHE A 268 13.41 19.75 -17.22
N GLY A 269 13.08 21.02 -17.52
CA GLY A 269 12.61 21.45 -18.83
C GLY A 269 11.18 21.01 -19.19
N VAL A 270 10.34 20.74 -18.19
CA VAL A 270 8.95 20.28 -18.37
C VAL A 270 7.97 21.17 -17.60
N PRO A 271 7.82 22.45 -17.98
CA PRO A 271 7.03 23.42 -17.20
C PRO A 271 5.56 23.03 -17.07
N ASP A 272 4.97 22.48 -18.12
CA ASP A 272 3.54 22.13 -18.16
C ASP A 272 3.19 20.78 -17.51
N HIS A 273 4.18 20.03 -17.06
CA HIS A 273 3.93 18.73 -16.45
C HIS A 273 3.40 18.91 -15.01
N PRO A 274 2.20 18.39 -14.66
CA PRO A 274 1.59 18.66 -13.36
C PRO A 274 2.31 17.99 -12.18
N ALA A 275 3.04 16.89 -12.42
CA ALA A 275 3.69 16.13 -11.37
C ALA A 275 4.73 16.94 -10.60
N LEU A 276 4.74 16.83 -9.29
CA LEU A 276 5.82 17.33 -8.45
C LEU A 276 7.14 16.66 -8.81
N TRP A 277 7.15 15.34 -8.91
CA TRP A 277 8.34 14.54 -9.19
C TRP A 277 8.40 14.13 -10.64
N VAL A 278 9.33 14.74 -11.37
CA VAL A 278 9.56 14.45 -12.77
C VAL A 278 10.91 13.75 -12.99
N THR A 279 11.00 12.95 -14.04
CA THR A 279 12.24 12.30 -14.45
C THR A 279 12.98 13.17 -15.48
N GLU A 280 14.28 12.95 -15.67
CA GLU A 280 15.08 13.61 -16.72
C GLU A 280 14.57 13.29 -18.15
N ARG A 281 13.66 12.31 -18.28
CA ARG A 281 12.97 12.00 -19.55
C ARG A 281 11.62 12.70 -19.69
N GLY A 282 11.28 13.62 -18.78
CA GLY A 282 10.06 14.41 -18.82
C GLY A 282 8.79 13.71 -18.32
N GLY A 283 8.87 12.48 -17.81
CA GLY A 283 7.71 11.76 -17.26
C GLY A 283 7.61 11.84 -15.73
N ARG A 284 6.45 11.43 -15.18
CA ARG A 284 6.26 11.27 -13.73
C ARG A 284 7.11 10.13 -13.17
N LEU A 285 7.78 10.36 -12.06
CA LEU A 285 8.53 9.34 -11.34
C LEU A 285 7.63 8.18 -10.89
N GLN A 286 8.05 6.95 -11.17
CA GLN A 286 7.26 5.76 -10.85
C GLN A 286 7.64 5.15 -9.50
N PRO A 287 6.70 4.50 -8.79
CA PRO A 287 6.97 3.90 -7.49
C PRO A 287 8.09 2.84 -7.48
N ARG A 288 8.32 2.15 -8.61
CA ARG A 288 9.44 1.20 -8.74
C ARG A 288 10.78 1.93 -8.68
N GLU A 289 10.91 3.01 -9.43
CA GLU A 289 12.14 3.82 -9.45
C GLU A 289 12.48 4.37 -8.06
N VAL A 290 11.45 4.76 -7.27
CA VAL A 290 11.66 5.19 -5.87
C VAL A 290 12.23 4.06 -5.01
N ASN A 291 11.74 2.82 -5.17
CA ASN A 291 12.33 1.69 -4.47
C ASN A 291 13.77 1.44 -4.86
N ASP A 292 14.03 1.41 -6.17
CA ASP A 292 15.36 1.12 -6.71
C ASP A 292 16.37 2.17 -6.20
N ARG A 293 15.99 3.45 -6.22
CA ARG A 293 16.81 4.56 -5.70
C ARG A 293 17.05 4.45 -4.19
N PHE A 294 15.97 4.23 -3.42
CA PHE A 294 16.07 4.06 -1.99
C PHE A 294 17.00 2.91 -1.62
N THR A 295 16.84 1.75 -2.25
CA THR A 295 17.68 0.57 -2.04
C THR A 295 19.14 0.89 -2.34
N THR A 296 19.42 1.54 -3.48
CA THR A 296 20.77 1.97 -3.83
C THR A 296 21.41 2.87 -2.75
N TYR A 297 20.65 3.83 -2.19
CA TYR A 297 21.15 4.77 -1.19
C TYR A 297 21.34 4.06 0.15
N ARG A 298 20.38 3.26 0.60
CA ARG A 298 20.44 2.45 1.81
C ARG A 298 21.67 1.54 1.81
N ASP A 299 21.87 0.79 0.73
CA ASP A 299 22.94 -0.20 0.62
C ASP A 299 24.33 0.47 0.57
N ALA A 300 24.43 1.64 -0.08
CA ALA A 300 25.68 2.40 -0.18
C ALA A 300 26.25 2.85 1.19
N ILE A 301 25.39 3.01 2.19
CA ILE A 301 25.80 3.42 3.55
C ILE A 301 25.66 2.30 4.57
N GLY A 302 25.41 1.07 4.12
CA GLY A 302 25.38 -0.14 4.97
C GLY A 302 24.21 -0.15 5.96
N LEU A 303 23.08 0.46 5.65
CA LEU A 303 21.89 0.35 6.48
C LEU A 303 21.18 -0.99 6.28
N ALA A 304 20.44 -1.40 7.29
CA ALA A 304 19.76 -2.68 7.36
C ALA A 304 18.82 -2.94 6.16
N PRO A 305 18.86 -4.15 5.55
CA PRO A 305 18.15 -4.47 4.32
C PRO A 305 16.62 -4.46 4.46
N GLU A 306 16.08 -4.63 5.67
CA GLU A 306 14.65 -4.55 5.97
C GLU A 306 14.09 -3.13 5.87
N LEU A 307 14.93 -2.09 5.89
CA LEU A 307 14.51 -0.72 5.70
C LEU A 307 14.08 -0.48 4.26
N THR A 308 12.90 0.12 4.10
CA THR A 308 12.24 0.37 2.82
C THR A 308 11.70 1.80 2.78
N PRO A 309 11.27 2.34 1.63
CA PRO A 309 10.57 3.64 1.61
C PRO A 309 9.37 3.72 2.56
N HIS A 310 8.78 2.58 2.94
CA HIS A 310 7.69 2.55 3.91
C HIS A 310 8.19 2.77 5.34
N SER A 311 9.44 2.40 5.63
CA SER A 311 10.08 2.67 6.92
C SER A 311 10.19 4.17 7.22
N LEU A 312 10.34 5.04 6.20
CA LEU A 312 10.29 6.50 6.40
C LEU A 312 8.96 6.96 7.03
N ARG A 313 7.85 6.41 6.55
CA ARG A 313 6.54 6.69 7.14
C ARG A 313 6.38 6.06 8.53
N HIS A 314 6.92 4.86 8.76
CA HIS A 314 6.98 4.25 10.09
C HIS A 314 7.73 5.16 11.06
N SER A 315 8.92 5.63 10.65
CA SER A 315 9.72 6.57 11.45
C SER A 315 8.98 7.87 11.74
N HIS A 316 8.27 8.45 10.76
CA HIS A 316 7.44 9.62 11.00
C HIS A 316 6.44 9.39 12.14
N VAL A 317 5.72 8.26 12.11
CA VAL A 317 4.72 7.95 13.15
C VAL A 317 5.39 7.73 14.51
N THR A 318 6.44 6.91 14.55
CA THR A 318 7.17 6.59 15.79
C THR A 318 7.78 7.85 16.40
N HIS A 319 8.55 8.62 15.62
CA HIS A 319 9.22 9.81 16.11
C HIS A 319 8.25 10.91 16.54
N GLN A 320 7.11 11.09 15.84
CA GLN A 320 6.07 12.03 16.26
C GLN A 320 5.46 11.66 17.62
N ILE A 321 5.24 10.37 17.86
CA ILE A 321 4.72 9.89 19.13
C ILE A 321 5.79 10.02 20.23
N GLU A 322 7.04 9.66 19.97
CA GLU A 322 8.16 9.83 20.90
C GLU A 322 8.38 11.29 21.28
N ASP A 323 8.20 12.23 20.33
CA ASP A 323 8.26 13.68 20.57
C ASP A 323 7.04 14.21 21.33
N GLY A 324 6.12 13.33 21.73
CA GLY A 324 4.92 13.67 22.52
C GLY A 324 3.73 14.14 21.70
N GLY A 325 3.73 13.91 20.40
CA GLY A 325 2.58 14.16 19.54
C GLY A 325 1.38 13.29 19.93
N ASP A 326 0.18 13.88 19.88
CA ASP A 326 -1.06 13.17 20.17
C ASP A 326 -1.25 11.99 19.19
N PRO A 327 -1.39 10.73 19.68
CA PRO A 327 -1.52 9.55 18.82
C PRO A 327 -2.71 9.63 17.86
N LYS A 328 -3.82 10.27 18.27
CA LYS A 328 -5.00 10.46 17.42
C LYS A 328 -4.71 11.43 16.29
N PHE A 329 -4.04 12.55 16.59
CA PHE A 329 -3.59 13.49 15.59
C PHE A 329 -2.66 12.80 14.56
N VAL A 330 -1.64 12.07 15.02
CA VAL A 330 -0.71 11.34 14.16
C VAL A 330 -1.45 10.32 13.29
N GLN A 331 -2.39 9.57 13.88
CA GLN A 331 -3.24 8.61 13.15
C GLN A 331 -4.01 9.26 12.00
N ASP A 332 -4.62 10.41 12.26
CA ASP A 332 -5.43 11.13 11.27
C ASP A 332 -4.54 11.73 10.17
N GLN A 333 -3.40 12.31 10.52
CA GLN A 333 -2.41 12.84 9.58
C GLN A 333 -1.95 11.75 8.59
N VAL A 334 -1.57 10.58 9.08
CA VAL A 334 -1.11 9.50 8.20
C VAL A 334 -2.26 8.72 7.56
N GLY A 335 -3.50 8.89 7.99
CA GLY A 335 -4.68 8.20 7.47
C GLY A 335 -4.65 6.70 7.78
N HIS A 336 -4.40 6.32 9.04
CA HIS A 336 -4.60 4.97 9.55
C HIS A 336 -6.09 4.74 9.82
N ARG A 337 -6.64 3.64 9.29
CA ARG A 337 -8.06 3.34 9.44
C ARG A 337 -8.41 2.82 10.83
N TYR A 338 -7.48 2.11 11.45
CA TYR A 338 -7.66 1.44 12.74
C TYR A 338 -6.64 1.96 13.74
N ALA A 339 -7.09 2.21 14.96
CA ALA A 339 -6.22 2.62 16.06
C ALA A 339 -5.12 1.58 16.34
N SER A 340 -5.42 0.29 16.18
CA SER A 340 -4.46 -0.81 16.29
C SER A 340 -3.22 -0.65 15.38
N THR A 341 -3.37 0.00 14.23
CA THR A 341 -2.22 0.28 13.35
C THR A 341 -1.27 1.33 13.95
N THR A 342 -1.79 2.25 14.76
CA THR A 342 -0.97 3.26 15.47
C THR A 342 -0.55 2.72 16.83
N ALA A 343 -1.35 1.90 17.48
CA ALA A 343 -1.04 1.27 18.77
C ALA A 343 0.21 0.38 18.73
N ILE A 344 0.52 -0.21 17.57
CA ILE A 344 1.78 -0.96 17.36
C ILE A 344 3.00 -0.07 17.64
N TYR A 345 2.93 1.22 17.36
CA TYR A 345 4.03 2.16 17.59
C TYR A 345 4.13 2.64 19.04
N THR A 346 3.02 2.68 19.75
CA THR A 346 3.00 3.02 21.21
C THR A 346 3.51 1.87 22.06
N ALA A 347 3.43 0.63 21.59
CA ALA A 347 3.95 -0.55 22.31
C ALA A 347 5.48 -0.75 22.17
N VAL A 348 6.12 -0.08 21.19
CA VAL A 348 7.56 -0.31 20.88
C VAL A 348 8.48 0.51 21.79
N SER A 349 8.01 1.57 22.43
CA SER A 349 8.84 2.43 23.29
C SER A 349 8.39 2.34 24.73
N GLY A 350 9.07 1.48 25.53
CA GLY A 350 8.93 1.50 27.00
C GLY A 350 9.24 2.88 27.61
N ASP A 351 9.99 3.69 26.89
CA ASP A 351 10.34 5.07 27.26
C ASP A 351 9.19 6.05 26.98
N PHE A 352 8.29 5.75 26.05
CA PHE A 352 7.11 6.58 25.78
C PHE A 352 6.15 6.64 26.99
N MET A 353 5.87 5.49 27.59
CA MET A 353 5.02 5.44 28.79
C MET A 353 5.63 6.23 29.95
N ASN A 354 6.94 6.11 30.14
CA ASN A 354 7.67 6.88 31.15
C ASN A 354 7.67 8.38 30.86
N THR A 355 7.85 8.76 29.59
CA THR A 355 7.81 10.18 29.15
C THR A 355 6.42 10.78 29.32
N MET A 356 5.35 10.04 28.97
CA MET A 356 3.98 10.49 29.15
C MET A 356 3.59 10.61 30.62
N MET A 357 4.06 9.66 31.47
CA MET A 357 3.85 9.71 32.89
C MET A 357 4.56 10.90 33.53
N ARG A 358 5.80 11.20 33.16
CA ARG A 358 6.52 12.40 33.61
C ARG A 358 5.80 13.68 33.19
N LYS A 359 5.42 13.82 31.92
CA LYS A 359 4.64 15.00 31.45
C LYS A 359 3.30 15.16 32.16
N ALA A 360 2.63 14.06 32.53
CA ALA A 360 1.38 14.10 33.29
C ALA A 360 1.62 14.56 34.74
N LEU A 361 2.70 14.08 35.35
CA LEU A 361 3.12 14.48 36.69
C LEU A 361 3.54 15.96 36.70
N ASP A 362 4.35 16.40 35.75
CA ASP A 362 4.78 17.81 35.62
C ASP A 362 3.57 18.76 35.49
N ARG A 363 2.59 18.42 34.66
CA ARG A 363 1.32 19.20 34.54
C ARG A 363 0.47 19.15 35.81
N ALA A 364 0.49 18.08 36.60
CA ALA A 364 -0.21 18.00 37.87
C ALA A 364 0.46 18.91 38.92
N PHE A 365 1.79 18.89 38.97
CA PHE A 365 2.55 19.76 39.88
C PHE A 365 2.48 21.23 39.50
N GLU A 366 2.46 21.61 38.22
CA GLU A 366 2.25 22.97 37.76
C GLU A 366 0.87 23.51 38.15
N ARG A 367 -0.18 22.69 38.08
CA ARG A 367 -1.54 23.08 38.52
C ARG A 367 -1.65 23.26 40.04
N ASP A 368 -0.95 22.45 40.83
CA ASP A 368 -0.94 22.57 42.28
C ASP A 368 -0.14 23.80 42.75
N SER A 369 0.91 24.19 42.00
CA SER A 369 1.64 25.44 42.29
C SER A 369 0.84 26.69 41.96
N ASP A 370 0.04 26.69 40.87
CA ASP A 370 -0.82 27.82 40.51
C ASP A 370 -2.04 27.99 41.44
N MET A 371 -2.46 26.92 42.13
CA MET A 371 -3.54 27.01 43.12
C MET A 371 -3.06 27.41 44.54
N GLY A 372 -1.75 27.35 44.78
CA GLY A 372 -1.14 27.72 46.08
C GLY A 372 -0.80 29.21 46.26
N ASP A 373 -0.87 30.01 45.19
CA ASP A 373 -0.48 31.43 45.23
C ASP A 373 -1.68 32.42 45.26
N THR A 374 -2.90 31.90 45.46
CA THR A 374 -4.14 32.69 45.67
C THR A 374 -4.74 32.45 47.07
N GLY A 375 -3.93 32.61 48.09
CA GLY A 375 -4.35 32.60 49.49
C GLY A 375 -3.97 33.90 50.22
#